data_a7f68ad2c60ee050f883e256c49f4245
#
_entry.id   a7f68ad2c60ee050f883e256c49f4245
#
_cell.length_a   1.000
_cell.length_b   1.000
_cell.length_c   1.000
_cell.angle_alpha   90.00
_cell.angle_beta   90.00
_cell.angle_gamma   90.00
#
_symmetry.space_group_name_H-M   'P 1'
#
loop_
_entity.id
_entity.type
_entity.pdbx_description
1 polymer ?
#
loop_
_entity_poly.entity_id
_entity_poly.type
_entity_poly.pdbx_seq_one_letter_code
_entity_poly.pdbx_strand_id
1 'polypeptide(L)'
;MTLETTAPDLFARYFDDLEVGDSFTTKGRTVTEAYIVNFAALTWDTYPLHVDAEWAAKTMFGERIAHGMLVLSFAAGLVPMQPGPIVAFYGMEKVRFFLPTKIGDTIHVHVELKEKEERDENLGLATFHNTVLNQRDETVAKSINKVVLNRRAQ
;
A
#
# COMPACT_ATOMS: atom_id res chain seq x y z
N MET A 1 -21.81 -1.26 -11.54
CA MET A 1 -20.64 -0.72 -10.83
C MET A 1 -19.56 -0.50 -11.87
N THR A 2 -19.47 0.71 -12.36
CA THR A 2 -18.40 1.12 -13.28
C THR A 2 -17.12 1.21 -12.47
N LEU A 3 -16.21 0.27 -12.70
CA LEU A 3 -14.81 0.43 -12.32
C LEU A 3 -14.28 1.59 -13.15
N GLU A 4 -14.37 2.80 -12.63
CA GLU A 4 -13.57 3.90 -13.15
C GLU A 4 -12.11 3.57 -12.87
N THR A 5 -11.49 2.94 -13.83
CA THR A 5 -10.05 2.76 -13.91
C THR A 5 -9.47 4.09 -14.38
N THR A 6 -9.53 5.09 -13.53
CA THR A 6 -8.90 6.36 -13.83
C THR A 6 -7.45 6.30 -13.39
N ALA A 7 -6.61 6.38 -14.37
CA ALA A 7 -5.18 6.63 -14.38
C ALA A 7 -4.27 5.49 -13.91
N PRO A 8 -4.09 4.41 -14.72
CA PRO A 8 -2.95 3.51 -14.57
C PRO A 8 -1.61 4.24 -14.71
N ASP A 9 -1.62 5.51 -15.07
CA ASP A 9 -0.44 6.30 -15.40
C ASP A 9 0.04 7.28 -14.33
N LEU A 10 -0.59 7.37 -13.15
CA LEU A 10 -0.13 8.28 -12.09
C LEU A 10 1.36 8.09 -11.76
N PHE A 11 1.79 6.83 -11.62
CA PHE A 11 3.18 6.46 -11.38
C PHE A 11 4.00 6.23 -12.66
N ALA A 12 3.45 6.55 -13.82
CA ALA A 12 4.14 6.64 -15.10
C ALA A 12 4.44 8.09 -15.50
N ARG A 13 4.04 9.07 -14.69
CA ARG A 13 4.26 10.49 -14.92
C ARG A 13 5.52 10.98 -14.23
N TYR A 14 6.22 11.90 -14.86
CA TYR A 14 7.31 12.65 -14.24
C TYR A 14 6.78 13.62 -13.19
N PHE A 15 7.66 14.04 -12.29
CA PHE A 15 7.28 14.94 -11.20
C PHE A 15 6.54 16.19 -11.68
N ASP A 16 7.00 16.79 -12.79
CA ASP A 16 6.42 18.02 -13.33
C ASP A 16 4.98 17.85 -13.86
N ASP A 17 4.60 16.63 -14.24
CA ASP A 17 3.28 16.31 -14.81
C ASP A 17 2.22 15.93 -13.76
N LEU A 18 2.62 15.82 -12.51
CA LEU A 18 1.74 15.49 -11.41
C LEU A 18 1.07 16.75 -10.85
N GLU A 19 -0.20 16.64 -10.49
CA GLU A 19 -0.96 17.71 -9.83
C GLU A 19 -1.43 17.24 -8.44
N VAL A 20 -1.34 18.14 -7.44
CA VAL A 20 -1.89 17.87 -6.10
C VAL A 20 -3.39 17.61 -6.22
N GLY A 21 -3.84 16.48 -5.65
CA GLY A 21 -5.20 15.99 -5.80
C GLY A 21 -5.34 14.84 -6.81
N ASP A 22 -4.31 14.60 -7.64
CA ASP A 22 -4.29 13.39 -8.47
C ASP A 22 -4.44 12.15 -7.61
N SER A 23 -5.32 11.25 -8.02
CA SER A 23 -5.60 10.03 -7.26
C SER A 23 -5.94 8.85 -8.15
N PHE A 24 -5.81 7.66 -7.61
CA PHE A 24 -6.31 6.44 -8.25
C PHE A 24 -6.55 5.34 -7.21
N THR A 25 -7.30 4.33 -7.61
CA THR A 25 -7.55 3.14 -6.81
C THR A 25 -7.00 1.92 -7.52
N THR A 26 -6.20 1.10 -6.82
CA THR A 26 -5.59 -0.09 -7.39
C THR A 26 -6.61 -1.20 -7.62
N LYS A 27 -6.23 -2.21 -8.41
CA LYS A 27 -6.93 -3.50 -8.39
C LYS A 27 -6.88 -4.13 -7.00
N GLY A 28 -7.79 -5.08 -6.72
CA GLY A 28 -7.80 -5.84 -5.48
C GLY A 28 -6.82 -7.01 -5.49
N ARG A 29 -6.40 -7.43 -4.29
CA ARG A 29 -5.63 -8.66 -4.07
C ARG A 29 -6.15 -9.39 -2.85
N THR A 30 -6.51 -10.68 -3.01
CA THR A 30 -6.98 -11.51 -1.90
C THR A 30 -5.81 -12.01 -1.07
N VAL A 31 -5.93 -11.85 0.24
CA VAL A 31 -4.96 -12.37 1.21
C VAL A 31 -5.31 -13.82 1.52
N THR A 32 -4.44 -14.74 1.11
CA THR A 32 -4.62 -16.17 1.36
C THR A 32 -3.79 -16.64 2.55
N GLU A 33 -4.11 -17.79 3.10
CA GLU A 33 -3.31 -18.43 4.15
C GLU A 33 -1.86 -18.65 3.70
N ALA A 34 -1.65 -19.05 2.44
CA ALA A 34 -0.32 -19.28 1.89
C ALA A 34 0.58 -18.03 2.00
N TYR A 35 0.04 -16.84 1.79
CA TYR A 35 0.80 -15.60 1.93
C TYR A 35 1.22 -15.35 3.38
N ILE A 36 0.35 -15.62 4.34
CA ILE A 36 0.67 -15.45 5.77
C ILE A 36 1.76 -16.43 6.20
N VAL A 37 1.64 -17.69 5.81
CA VAL A 37 2.65 -18.74 6.11
C VAL A 37 4.00 -18.39 5.49
N ASN A 38 4.01 -18.02 4.22
CA ASN A 38 5.24 -17.64 3.51
C ASN A 38 5.86 -16.36 4.08
N PHE A 39 5.06 -15.39 4.46
CA PHE A 39 5.54 -14.15 5.07
C PHE A 39 6.19 -14.41 6.45
N ALA A 40 5.55 -15.25 7.28
CA ALA A 40 6.12 -15.67 8.56
C ALA A 40 7.47 -16.39 8.37
N ALA A 41 7.56 -17.28 7.38
CA ALA A 41 8.80 -17.99 7.07
C ALA A 41 9.90 -17.04 6.57
N LEU A 42 9.53 -16.07 5.71
CA LEU A 42 10.47 -15.10 5.12
C LEU A 42 11.03 -14.12 6.16
N THR A 43 10.16 -13.63 7.05
CA THR A 43 10.47 -12.56 7.99
C THR A 43 10.86 -13.06 9.38
N TRP A 44 10.59 -14.34 9.68
CA TRP A 44 10.67 -14.94 11.00
C TRP A 44 9.67 -14.35 12.02
N ASP A 45 8.68 -13.60 11.56
CA ASP A 45 7.58 -13.14 12.40
C ASP A 45 6.55 -14.27 12.57
N THR A 46 6.86 -15.13 13.54
CA THR A 46 6.03 -16.30 13.90
C THR A 46 5.16 -16.02 15.13
N TYR A 47 4.74 -14.77 15.33
CA TYR A 47 3.86 -14.45 16.43
C TYR A 47 2.57 -15.29 16.36
N PRO A 48 2.12 -15.91 17.46
CA PRO A 48 1.02 -16.89 17.43
C PRO A 48 -0.27 -16.39 16.79
N LEU A 49 -0.55 -15.10 16.85
CA LEU A 49 -1.71 -14.49 16.22
C LEU A 49 -1.79 -14.77 14.69
N HIS A 50 -0.64 -15.00 14.07
CA HIS A 50 -0.55 -15.24 12.63
C HIS A 50 -0.44 -16.72 12.27
N VAL A 51 0.14 -17.55 13.14
CA VAL A 51 0.55 -18.92 12.82
C VAL A 51 -0.12 -20.01 13.65
N ASP A 52 -0.76 -19.67 14.76
CA ASP A 52 -1.41 -20.63 15.67
C ASP A 52 -2.91 -20.35 15.75
N ALA A 53 -3.70 -21.18 15.10
CA ALA A 53 -5.16 -21.01 15.03
C ALA A 53 -5.84 -21.18 16.40
N GLU A 54 -5.34 -22.11 17.21
CA GLU A 54 -5.92 -22.37 18.55
C GLU A 54 -5.63 -21.23 19.53
N TRP A 55 -4.43 -20.65 19.41
CA TRP A 55 -4.07 -19.47 20.19
C TRP A 55 -4.86 -18.24 19.74
N ALA A 56 -4.92 -17.98 18.43
CA ALA A 56 -5.61 -16.83 17.84
C ALA A 56 -7.11 -16.84 18.14
N ALA A 57 -7.74 -18.03 18.16
CA ALA A 57 -9.15 -18.18 18.51
C ALA A 57 -9.52 -17.68 19.90
N LYS A 58 -8.56 -17.62 20.82
CA LYS A 58 -8.75 -17.15 22.21
C LYS A 58 -8.53 -15.65 22.37
N THR A 59 -8.11 -14.96 21.30
CA THR A 59 -7.89 -13.51 21.29
C THR A 59 -9.16 -12.76 20.91
N MET A 60 -9.12 -11.44 21.06
CA MET A 60 -10.20 -10.56 20.60
C MET A 60 -10.48 -10.67 19.07
N PHE A 61 -9.54 -11.21 18.30
CA PHE A 61 -9.69 -11.37 16.87
C PHE A 61 -10.46 -12.64 16.48
N GLY A 62 -10.46 -13.67 17.35
CA GLY A 62 -11.19 -14.92 17.16
C GLY A 62 -10.62 -15.88 16.10
N GLU A 63 -9.62 -15.44 15.34
CA GLU A 63 -8.98 -16.19 14.27
C GLU A 63 -7.60 -15.60 13.94
N ARG A 64 -6.80 -16.34 13.15
CA ARG A 64 -5.53 -15.81 12.63
C ARG A 64 -5.78 -14.65 11.69
N ILE A 65 -4.96 -13.63 11.79
CA ILE A 65 -4.99 -12.44 10.92
C ILE A 65 -3.64 -12.26 10.22
N ALA A 66 -3.64 -11.52 9.12
CA ALA A 66 -2.42 -11.17 8.42
C ALA A 66 -1.53 -10.26 9.26
N HIS A 67 -0.22 -10.40 9.10
CA HIS A 67 0.75 -9.45 9.63
C HIS A 67 0.47 -8.05 9.08
N GLY A 68 0.54 -7.04 9.91
CA GLY A 68 0.41 -5.66 9.44
C GLY A 68 1.43 -5.31 8.35
N MET A 69 2.67 -5.79 8.49
CA MET A 69 3.71 -5.58 7.49
C MET A 69 3.45 -6.32 6.18
N LEU A 70 2.77 -7.47 6.20
CA LEU A 70 2.30 -8.16 4.99
C LEU A 70 1.29 -7.28 4.24
N VAL A 71 0.33 -6.71 4.96
CA VAL A 71 -0.69 -5.80 4.39
C VAL A 71 -0.02 -4.59 3.74
N LEU A 72 0.95 -3.96 4.41
CA LEU A 72 1.70 -2.83 3.84
C LEU A 72 2.53 -3.25 2.63
N SER A 73 3.14 -4.43 2.65
CA SER A 73 3.90 -4.96 1.52
C SER A 73 3.01 -5.21 0.30
N PHE A 74 1.81 -5.75 0.53
CA PHE A 74 0.81 -5.92 -0.52
C PHE A 74 0.34 -4.58 -1.07
N ALA A 75 0.07 -3.61 -0.19
CA ALA A 75 -0.32 -2.27 -0.58
C ALA A 75 0.75 -1.61 -1.46
N ALA A 76 2.02 -1.72 -1.09
CA ALA A 76 3.13 -1.21 -1.89
C ALA A 76 3.23 -1.91 -3.26
N GLY A 77 3.07 -3.25 -3.29
CA GLY A 77 3.13 -4.04 -4.52
C GLY A 77 1.93 -3.83 -5.46
N LEU A 78 0.80 -3.34 -4.96
CA LEU A 78 -0.38 -3.01 -5.76
C LEU A 78 -0.23 -1.68 -6.49
N VAL A 79 0.62 -0.77 -5.99
CA VAL A 79 0.90 0.52 -6.64
C VAL A 79 1.81 0.29 -7.84
N PRO A 80 1.36 0.64 -9.08
CA PRO A 80 2.07 0.27 -10.32
C PRO A 80 3.20 1.24 -10.64
N MET A 81 4.23 1.28 -9.81
CA MET A 81 5.42 2.12 -10.04
C MET A 81 6.11 1.74 -11.37
N GLN A 82 6.36 2.72 -12.22
CA GLN A 82 6.98 2.52 -13.51
C GLN A 82 8.44 3.00 -13.52
N PRO A 83 9.35 2.27 -14.19
CA PRO A 83 10.71 2.75 -14.42
C PRO A 83 10.70 4.01 -15.31
N GLY A 84 11.68 4.86 -15.12
CA GLY A 84 11.80 6.16 -15.78
C GLY A 84 11.38 7.29 -14.86
N PRO A 85 10.09 7.53 -14.64
CA PRO A 85 9.65 8.55 -13.68
C PRO A 85 10.04 8.25 -12.24
N ILE A 86 9.90 7.00 -11.79
CA ILE A 86 10.17 6.63 -10.39
C ILE A 86 11.66 6.38 -10.18
N VAL A 87 12.23 7.08 -9.21
CA VAL A 87 13.62 6.86 -8.77
C VAL A 87 13.66 5.89 -7.60
N ALA A 88 12.92 6.19 -6.53
CA ALA A 88 12.93 5.36 -5.33
C ALA A 88 11.70 5.63 -4.43
N PHE A 89 11.30 4.59 -3.73
CA PHE A 89 10.47 4.73 -2.53
C PHE A 89 11.33 5.31 -1.41
N TYR A 90 11.01 6.51 -0.97
CA TYR A 90 11.86 7.28 -0.04
C TYR A 90 11.53 7.02 1.42
N GLY A 91 10.25 6.89 1.75
CA GLY A 91 9.85 6.67 3.13
C GLY A 91 8.36 6.46 3.32
N MET A 92 8.02 6.01 4.51
CA MET A 92 6.65 5.80 4.97
C MET A 92 6.49 6.39 6.36
N GLU A 93 5.46 7.19 6.54
CA GLU A 93 5.16 7.89 7.79
C GLU A 93 3.73 7.62 8.24
N LYS A 94 3.47 7.86 9.53
CA LYS A 94 2.13 7.82 10.14
C LYS A 94 1.33 6.57 9.80
N VAL A 95 1.99 5.41 9.84
CA VAL A 95 1.32 4.12 9.64
C VAL A 95 0.35 3.86 10.79
N ARG A 96 -0.89 3.49 10.45
CA ARG A 96 -1.91 3.06 11.41
C ARG A 96 -2.72 1.92 10.82
N PHE A 97 -2.98 0.92 11.66
CA PHE A 97 -3.89 -0.19 11.37
C PHE A 97 -5.21 0.04 12.10
N PHE A 98 -6.32 -0.04 11.40
CA PHE A 98 -7.66 0.23 11.92
C PHE A 98 -8.47 -1.05 12.10
N LEU A 99 -8.36 -1.97 11.14
CA LEU A 99 -9.05 -3.25 11.13
C LEU A 99 -8.07 -4.39 10.85
N PRO A 100 -8.29 -5.57 11.45
CA PRO A 100 -7.51 -6.75 11.07
C PRO A 100 -7.82 -7.17 9.63
N THR A 101 -6.81 -7.66 8.93
CA THR A 101 -7.00 -8.32 7.64
C THR A 101 -7.05 -9.82 7.87
N LYS A 102 -8.17 -10.43 7.52
CA LYS A 102 -8.43 -11.86 7.71
C LYS A 102 -8.06 -12.65 6.48
N ILE A 103 -7.86 -13.96 6.65
CA ILE A 103 -7.69 -14.88 5.52
C ILE A 103 -8.97 -14.81 4.66
N GLY A 104 -8.79 -14.56 3.36
CA GLY A 104 -9.89 -14.40 2.40
C GLY A 104 -10.30 -12.95 2.16
N ASP A 105 -9.86 -11.99 2.96
CA ASP A 105 -10.10 -10.58 2.65
C ASP A 105 -9.36 -10.17 1.37
N THR A 106 -10.03 -9.33 0.59
CA THR A 106 -9.44 -8.71 -0.62
C THR A 106 -9.18 -7.25 -0.34
N ILE A 107 -7.92 -6.84 -0.43
CA ILE A 107 -7.51 -5.46 -0.20
C ILE A 107 -7.19 -4.75 -1.51
N HIS A 108 -7.45 -3.46 -1.53
CA HIS A 108 -7.06 -2.52 -2.58
C HIS A 108 -6.60 -1.21 -1.93
N VAL A 109 -5.96 -0.35 -2.70
CA VAL A 109 -5.38 0.89 -2.17
C VAL A 109 -5.93 2.07 -2.93
N HIS A 110 -6.44 3.04 -2.20
CA HIS A 110 -6.68 4.39 -2.71
C HIS A 110 -5.45 5.25 -2.43
N VAL A 111 -4.89 5.85 -3.47
CA VAL A 111 -3.69 6.68 -3.43
C VAL A 111 -4.04 8.08 -3.89
N GLU A 112 -3.63 9.10 -3.13
CA GLU A 112 -3.86 10.50 -3.46
C GLU A 112 -2.59 11.31 -3.25
N LEU A 113 -2.18 12.07 -4.26
CA LEU A 113 -1.06 13.01 -4.16
C LEU A 113 -1.47 14.23 -3.34
N LYS A 114 -0.79 14.45 -2.23
CA LYS A 114 -1.08 15.55 -1.29
C LYS A 114 -0.08 16.68 -1.35
N GLU A 115 1.18 16.38 -1.60
CA GLU A 115 2.24 17.38 -1.59
C GLU A 115 3.28 17.08 -2.65
N LYS A 116 3.88 18.14 -3.20
CA LYS A 116 5.02 18.08 -4.12
C LYS A 116 6.10 19.03 -3.62
N GLU A 117 7.33 18.58 -3.60
CA GLU A 117 8.49 19.36 -3.23
C GLU A 117 9.59 19.20 -4.27
N GLU A 118 10.03 20.28 -4.88
CA GLU A 118 11.22 20.27 -5.74
C GLU A 118 12.47 20.06 -4.87
N ARG A 119 13.31 19.12 -5.26
CA ARG A 119 14.58 18.84 -4.57
C ARG A 119 15.74 19.54 -5.25
N ASP A 120 15.82 19.39 -6.56
CA ASP A 120 16.81 20.03 -7.41
C ASP A 120 16.29 20.11 -8.87
N GLU A 121 17.15 20.40 -9.81
CA GLU A 121 16.81 20.49 -11.24
C GLU A 121 16.34 19.17 -11.85
N ASN A 122 16.74 18.03 -11.26
CA ASN A 122 16.49 16.68 -11.80
C ASN A 122 15.45 15.89 -10.99
N LEU A 123 15.25 16.23 -9.72
CA LEU A 123 14.49 15.41 -8.77
C LEU A 123 13.39 16.21 -8.06
N GLY A 124 12.31 15.52 -7.78
CA GLY A 124 11.24 15.98 -6.90
C GLY A 124 10.82 14.90 -5.92
N LEU A 125 10.24 15.31 -4.81
CA LEU A 125 9.64 14.45 -3.79
C LEU A 125 8.13 14.61 -3.83
N ALA A 126 7.41 13.53 -4.06
CA ALA A 126 5.97 13.48 -4.01
C ALA A 126 5.50 12.76 -2.74
N THR A 127 4.52 13.34 -2.06
CA THR A 127 3.92 12.78 -0.84
C THR A 127 2.51 12.31 -1.15
N PHE A 128 2.30 11.00 -1.03
CA PHE A 128 1.03 10.34 -1.28
C PHE A 128 0.40 9.88 0.04
N HIS A 129 -0.90 10.11 0.18
CA HIS A 129 -1.70 9.47 1.21
C HIS A 129 -2.29 8.17 0.66
N ASN A 130 -1.96 7.08 1.31
CA ASN A 130 -2.43 5.75 0.94
C ASN A 130 -3.46 5.27 1.97
N THR A 131 -4.62 4.88 1.50
CA THR A 131 -5.66 4.23 2.30
C THR A 131 -5.85 2.80 1.78
N VAL A 132 -5.55 1.82 2.61
CA VAL A 132 -5.82 0.41 2.30
C VAL A 132 -7.24 0.10 2.74
N LEU A 133 -8.02 -0.43 1.81
CA LEU A 133 -9.43 -0.77 1.99
C LEU A 133 -9.63 -2.27 1.77
N ASN A 134 -10.60 -2.86 2.45
CA ASN A 134 -11.02 -4.23 2.20
C ASN A 134 -12.15 -4.29 1.15
N GLN A 135 -12.70 -5.47 0.89
CA GLN A 135 -13.77 -5.70 -0.09
C GLN A 135 -15.11 -5.04 0.29
N ARG A 136 -15.23 -4.49 1.49
CA ARG A 136 -16.41 -3.74 1.98
C ARG A 136 -16.16 -2.24 2.03
N ASP A 137 -15.06 -1.78 1.43
CA ASP A 137 -14.58 -0.39 1.48
C ASP A 137 -14.32 0.14 2.90
N GLU A 138 -14.06 -0.78 3.85
CA GLU A 138 -13.65 -0.42 5.19
C GLU A 138 -12.14 -0.16 5.24
N THR A 139 -11.74 0.88 5.95
CA THR A 139 -10.33 1.22 6.12
C THR A 139 -9.61 0.19 6.98
N VAL A 140 -8.63 -0.48 6.38
CA VAL A 140 -7.74 -1.45 7.04
C VAL A 140 -6.50 -0.76 7.60
N ALA A 141 -5.86 0.06 6.78
CA ALA A 141 -4.65 0.78 7.16
C ALA A 141 -4.54 2.12 6.41
N LYS A 142 -3.78 3.03 6.98
CA LYS A 142 -3.36 4.28 6.33
C LYS A 142 -1.87 4.50 6.50
N SER A 143 -1.26 5.14 5.51
CA SER A 143 0.12 5.60 5.56
C SER A 143 0.32 6.83 4.70
N ILE A 144 1.39 7.57 4.99
CA ILE A 144 1.90 8.64 4.13
C ILE A 144 3.17 8.11 3.49
N ASN A 145 3.15 8.00 2.16
CA ASN A 145 4.26 7.45 1.40
C ASN A 145 4.96 8.56 0.62
N LYS A 146 6.29 8.59 0.70
CA LYS A 146 7.11 9.55 -0.03
C LYS A 146 7.89 8.84 -1.13
N VAL A 147 7.83 9.39 -2.33
CA VAL A 147 8.46 8.82 -3.52
C VAL A 147 9.31 9.89 -4.20
N VAL A 148 10.54 9.56 -4.49
CA VAL A 148 11.42 10.41 -5.31
C VAL A 148 11.15 10.11 -6.77
N LEU A 149 10.89 11.17 -7.53
CA LEU A 149 10.63 11.11 -8.98
C LEU A 149 11.65 11.93 -9.75
N ASN A 150 11.93 11.46 -10.97
CA ASN A 150 12.65 12.25 -11.95
C ASN A 150 11.77 13.40 -12.45
N ARG A 151 12.39 14.54 -12.68
CA ARG A 151 11.81 15.64 -13.42
C ARG A 151 12.02 15.45 -14.94
N ARG A 152 11.24 16.14 -15.75
CA ARG A 152 11.48 16.15 -17.19
C ARG A 152 12.84 16.80 -17.49
N ALA A 153 13.61 16.20 -18.38
CA ALA A 153 14.79 16.86 -18.93
C ALA A 153 14.36 18.18 -19.61
N GLN A 154 15.03 19.26 -19.25
CA GLN A 154 14.86 20.57 -19.89
C GLN A 154 15.48 20.56 -21.29
#